data_33ca0e6a61b55024582b2f90004b1fb6
#
_entry.id   33ca0e6a61b55024582b2f90004b1fb6
#
_cell.length_a   1.000
_cell.length_b   1.000
_cell.length_c   1.000
_cell.angle_alpha   90.00
_cell.angle_beta   90.00
_cell.angle_gamma   90.00
#
_symmetry.space_group_name_H-M   'P 1'
#
loop_
_entity.id
_entity.type
_entity.pdbx_description
1 polymer ?
#
loop_
_entity_poly.entity_id
_entity_poly.type
_entity_poly.pdbx_seq_one_letter_code
_entity_poly.pdbx_strand_id
1 'polypeptide(L)'
;QYTEKNRKVAYLSQEEVVTEQMAAKSLPKTCLVLRNSEDEASVAAWEQFQQIFKDMKVGTDVVDLQSASSIPDYHAYETVVVLLSDVSPLKENLMELCDWVSEGGNVLFALTLQKTAYSSVIEQKLGIVSSGYDNTLVDSIYFEPEFMLGGGQAYAITDPYDSAWAVQLSENAKVYARVNEKNGQPVIWENQYGKGKFVVDNFG
;
A
#
# COMPACT_ATOMS: atom_id res chain seq x y z
N GLN A 1 28.99 39.01 6.18
CA GLN A 1 27.97 38.87 5.12
C GLN A 1 27.59 37.42 4.82
N TYR A 2 28.51 36.44 4.92
CA TYR A 2 28.22 35.02 4.64
C TYR A 2 27.43 34.36 5.79
N THR A 3 27.65 34.78 7.02
CA THR A 3 26.97 34.21 8.21
C THR A 3 25.54 34.68 8.34
N GLU A 4 25.21 35.88 7.89
CA GLU A 4 23.84 36.40 7.95
C GLU A 4 22.92 35.76 6.89
N LYS A 5 23.46 35.45 5.70
CA LYS A 5 22.75 34.79 4.63
C LYS A 5 22.43 33.32 4.99
N ASN A 6 23.39 32.64 5.63
CA ASN A 6 23.18 31.26 6.12
C ASN A 6 22.21 31.17 7.29
N ARG A 7 22.17 32.18 8.16
CA ARG A 7 21.18 32.29 9.25
C ARG A 7 19.75 32.47 8.68
N LYS A 8 19.58 33.33 7.68
CA LYS A 8 18.27 33.51 7.04
C LYS A 8 17.76 32.27 6.36
N VAL A 9 18.62 31.51 5.66
CA VAL A 9 18.24 30.26 5.00
C VAL A 9 17.88 29.17 6.02
N ALA A 10 18.60 29.07 7.12
CA ALA A 10 18.28 28.15 8.21
C ALA A 10 16.97 28.52 8.95
N TYR A 11 16.68 29.79 9.08
CA TYR A 11 15.44 30.26 9.70
C TYR A 11 14.21 30.00 8.81
N LEU A 12 14.33 30.28 7.53
CA LEU A 12 13.25 30.00 6.57
C LEU A 12 12.93 28.50 6.48
N SER A 13 13.95 27.63 6.52
CA SER A 13 13.73 26.17 6.51
C SER A 13 13.05 25.66 7.80
N GLN A 14 13.30 26.27 8.95
CA GLN A 14 12.62 25.90 10.18
C GLN A 14 11.16 26.39 10.22
N GLU A 15 10.87 27.59 9.73
CA GLU A 15 9.50 28.08 9.59
C GLU A 15 8.70 27.26 8.57
N GLU A 16 9.29 26.88 7.44
CA GLU A 16 8.65 25.99 6.47
C GLU A 16 8.31 24.63 7.08
N VAL A 17 9.24 23.99 7.78
CA VAL A 17 9.02 22.69 8.45
C VAL A 17 7.92 22.78 9.51
N VAL A 18 7.89 23.85 10.32
CA VAL A 18 6.84 24.07 11.34
C VAL A 18 5.49 24.29 10.66
N THR A 19 5.45 25.08 9.58
CA THR A 19 4.22 25.38 8.84
C THR A 19 3.68 24.13 8.14
N GLU A 20 4.55 23.31 7.55
CA GLU A 20 4.16 22.03 6.94
C GLU A 20 3.61 21.04 7.97
N GLN A 21 4.25 20.94 9.15
CA GLN A 21 3.77 20.07 10.22
C GLN A 21 2.42 20.55 10.79
N MET A 22 2.18 21.86 10.89
CA MET A 22 0.90 22.42 11.29
C MET A 22 -0.17 22.21 10.22
N ALA A 23 0.17 22.38 8.95
CA ALA A 23 -0.73 22.13 7.83
C ALA A 23 -1.12 20.63 7.75
N ALA A 24 -0.16 19.73 7.92
CA ALA A 24 -0.43 18.28 7.94
C ALA A 24 -1.40 17.88 9.07
N LYS A 25 -1.31 18.52 10.25
CA LYS A 25 -2.23 18.29 11.37
C LYS A 25 -3.65 18.81 11.12
N SER A 26 -3.82 19.76 10.20
CA SER A 26 -5.13 20.36 9.88
C SER A 26 -5.84 19.69 8.70
N LEU A 27 -5.20 18.74 8.00
CA LEU A 27 -5.80 18.03 6.87
C LEU A 27 -6.97 17.14 7.34
N PRO A 28 -8.08 17.09 6.58
CA PRO A 28 -9.12 16.11 6.82
C PRO A 28 -8.55 14.70 6.81
N LYS A 29 -8.98 13.85 7.74
CA LYS A 29 -8.54 12.45 7.84
C LYS A 29 -9.36 11.62 6.86
N THR A 30 -8.84 11.42 5.64
CA THR A 30 -9.53 10.69 4.57
C THR A 30 -8.99 9.29 4.34
N CYS A 31 -7.83 8.98 4.92
CA CYS A 31 -7.17 7.69 4.81
C CYS A 31 -6.97 7.06 6.18
N LEU A 32 -7.39 5.81 6.32
CA LEU A 32 -7.08 4.97 7.49
C LEU A 32 -5.91 4.06 7.15
N VAL A 33 -4.91 4.00 8.01
CA VAL A 33 -3.77 3.09 7.89
C VAL A 33 -3.84 2.04 8.98
N LEU A 34 -3.84 0.78 8.59
CA LEU A 34 -3.76 -0.37 9.49
C LEU A 34 -2.35 -0.94 9.45
N ARG A 35 -1.68 -1.01 10.59
CA ARG A 35 -0.31 -1.51 10.73
C ARG A 35 -0.16 -2.43 11.94
N ASN A 36 0.99 -3.09 12.00
CA ASN A 36 1.38 -3.92 13.14
C ASN A 36 2.80 -3.57 13.58
N SER A 37 2.96 -3.04 14.78
CA SER A 37 4.28 -2.63 15.31
C SER A 37 5.20 -3.80 15.68
N GLU A 38 4.69 -5.03 15.76
CA GLU A 38 5.48 -6.24 15.98
C GLU A 38 5.95 -6.90 14.66
N ASP A 39 5.49 -6.42 13.52
CA ASP A 39 5.89 -6.89 12.19
C ASP A 39 6.91 -5.92 11.59
N GLU A 40 8.17 -6.36 11.43
CA GLU A 40 9.25 -5.53 10.89
C GLU A 40 8.93 -4.99 9.49
N ALA A 41 8.28 -5.78 8.63
CA ALA A 41 7.88 -5.35 7.30
C ALA A 41 6.83 -4.23 7.38
N SER A 42 5.86 -4.35 8.29
CA SER A 42 4.85 -3.33 8.54
C SER A 42 5.47 -2.03 9.07
N VAL A 43 6.45 -2.13 9.96
CA VAL A 43 7.17 -0.96 10.50
C VAL A 43 7.93 -0.24 9.38
N ALA A 44 8.71 -0.98 8.59
CA ALA A 44 9.47 -0.42 7.47
C ALA A 44 8.57 0.23 6.42
N ALA A 45 7.48 -0.43 6.05
CA ALA A 45 6.49 0.12 5.12
C ALA A 45 5.86 1.41 5.64
N TRP A 46 5.52 1.45 6.94
CA TRP A 46 4.96 2.66 7.53
C TRP A 46 5.93 3.85 7.48
N GLU A 47 7.21 3.64 7.72
CA GLU A 47 8.22 4.70 7.61
C GLU A 47 8.27 5.31 6.19
N GLN A 48 8.12 4.49 5.16
CA GLN A 48 8.05 4.95 3.77
C GLN A 48 6.72 5.66 3.46
N PHE A 49 5.60 5.06 3.83
CA PHE A 49 4.27 5.61 3.56
C PHE A 49 4.00 6.93 4.28
N GLN A 50 4.55 7.14 5.47
CA GLN A 50 4.46 8.43 6.17
C GLN A 50 4.96 9.57 5.28
N GLN A 51 6.10 9.38 4.62
CA GLN A 51 6.67 10.41 3.76
C GLN A 51 5.81 10.61 2.51
N ILE A 52 5.32 9.53 1.90
CA ILE A 52 4.42 9.60 0.74
C ILE A 52 3.14 10.38 1.08
N PHE A 53 2.49 10.07 2.19
CA PHE A 53 1.27 10.77 2.61
C PHE A 53 1.52 12.25 2.90
N LYS A 54 2.67 12.57 3.50
CA LYS A 54 3.09 13.95 3.74
C LYS A 54 3.27 14.71 2.43
N ASP A 55 3.99 14.12 1.46
CA ASP A 55 4.26 14.73 0.17
C ASP A 55 2.98 14.92 -0.66
N MET A 56 2.06 13.95 -0.58
CA MET A 56 0.75 14.00 -1.23
C MET A 56 -0.28 14.85 -0.47
N LYS A 57 0.04 15.35 0.73
CA LYS A 57 -0.87 16.08 1.62
C LYS A 57 -2.15 15.32 1.93
N VAL A 58 -2.03 14.01 2.18
CA VAL A 58 -3.14 13.14 2.60
C VAL A 58 -3.19 13.09 4.12
N GLY A 59 -4.34 13.43 4.71
CA GLY A 59 -4.59 13.27 6.14
C GLY A 59 -4.87 11.82 6.49
N THR A 60 -4.16 11.28 7.48
CA THR A 60 -4.25 9.86 7.88
C THR A 60 -4.59 9.70 9.34
N ASP A 61 -5.43 8.71 9.65
CA ASP A 61 -5.50 8.08 10.96
C ASP A 61 -4.76 6.75 10.90
N VAL A 62 -3.98 6.44 11.93
CA VAL A 62 -3.14 5.24 11.98
C VAL A 62 -3.58 4.36 13.15
N VAL A 63 -3.87 3.11 12.87
CA VAL A 63 -4.23 2.09 13.85
C VAL A 63 -3.13 1.04 13.90
N ASP A 64 -2.51 0.89 15.04
CA ASP A 64 -1.62 -0.21 15.34
C ASP A 64 -2.42 -1.34 15.98
N LEU A 65 -2.55 -2.45 15.27
CA LEU A 65 -3.37 -3.59 15.72
C LEU A 65 -2.87 -4.28 16.99
N GLN A 66 -1.62 -4.01 17.40
CA GLN A 66 -1.10 -4.55 18.66
C GLN A 66 -1.62 -3.80 19.89
N SER A 67 -1.86 -2.51 19.76
CA SER A 67 -2.25 -1.64 20.88
C SER A 67 -3.68 -1.15 20.81
N ALA A 68 -4.31 -1.22 19.64
CA ALA A 68 -5.66 -0.71 19.45
C ALA A 68 -6.70 -1.61 20.07
N SER A 69 -7.64 -1.03 20.82
CA SER A 69 -8.80 -1.72 21.37
C SER A 69 -9.90 -1.95 20.34
N SER A 70 -9.94 -1.16 19.28
CA SER A 70 -10.91 -1.24 18.18
C SER A 70 -10.38 -0.53 16.93
N ILE A 71 -10.92 -0.94 15.79
CA ILE A 71 -10.70 -0.26 14.50
C ILE A 71 -11.86 0.73 14.32
N PRO A 72 -11.58 1.99 13.86
CA PRO A 72 -12.63 2.95 13.54
C PRO A 72 -13.57 2.45 12.44
N ASP A 73 -14.77 2.99 12.39
CA ASP A 73 -15.72 2.72 11.30
C ASP A 73 -15.11 3.13 9.94
N TYR A 74 -15.00 2.18 9.03
CA TYR A 74 -14.45 2.39 7.70
C TYR A 74 -15.19 3.45 6.87
N HIS A 75 -16.50 3.64 7.12
CA HIS A 75 -17.32 4.64 6.42
C HIS A 75 -16.89 6.09 6.67
N ALA A 76 -16.05 6.33 7.68
CA ALA A 76 -15.45 7.64 7.93
C ALA A 76 -14.30 7.98 6.95
N TYR A 77 -13.86 7.04 6.12
CA TYR A 77 -12.70 7.18 5.27
C TYR A 77 -13.03 6.93 3.79
N GLU A 78 -12.21 7.48 2.91
CA GLU A 78 -12.27 7.23 1.46
C GLU A 78 -11.41 6.04 1.05
N THR A 79 -10.31 5.84 1.76
CA THR A 79 -9.32 4.80 1.47
C THR A 79 -8.80 4.19 2.77
N VAL A 80 -8.58 2.89 2.74
CA VAL A 80 -7.86 2.15 3.78
C VAL A 80 -6.59 1.57 3.18
N VAL A 81 -5.45 1.85 3.81
CA VAL A 81 -4.14 1.27 3.46
C VAL A 81 -3.79 0.23 4.52
N VAL A 82 -3.60 -1.00 4.09
CA VAL A 82 -3.27 -2.13 4.93
C VAL A 82 -1.78 -2.45 4.78
N LEU A 83 -1.00 -2.11 5.77
CA LEU A 83 0.44 -2.38 5.85
C LEU A 83 0.67 -3.65 6.66
N LEU A 84 0.10 -4.76 6.20
CA LEU A 84 0.18 -6.07 6.84
C LEU A 84 0.50 -7.13 5.78
N SER A 85 1.55 -7.91 6.00
CA SER A 85 1.78 -9.14 5.25
C SER A 85 0.89 -10.28 5.76
N ASP A 86 0.73 -10.40 7.07
CA ASP A 86 -0.24 -11.31 7.71
C ASP A 86 -1.49 -10.52 8.12
N VAL A 87 -2.62 -10.83 7.51
CA VAL A 87 -3.91 -10.19 7.80
C VAL A 87 -4.68 -10.84 8.94
N SER A 88 -4.16 -11.91 9.55
CA SER A 88 -4.80 -12.62 10.67
C SER A 88 -5.14 -11.72 11.87
N PRO A 89 -4.35 -10.68 12.23
CA PRO A 89 -4.70 -9.77 13.31
C PRO A 89 -6.01 -8.99 13.09
N LEU A 90 -6.49 -8.87 11.85
CA LEU A 90 -7.78 -8.22 11.55
C LEU A 90 -8.97 -9.06 12.01
N LYS A 91 -8.84 -10.39 12.08
CA LYS A 91 -9.91 -11.32 12.50
C LYS A 91 -11.21 -11.04 11.71
N GLU A 92 -12.32 -10.87 12.43
CA GLU A 92 -13.64 -10.59 11.83
C GLU A 92 -13.66 -9.24 11.08
N ASN A 93 -12.84 -8.27 11.48
CA ASN A 93 -12.71 -6.99 10.77
C ASN A 93 -12.25 -7.13 9.32
N LEU A 94 -11.58 -8.23 8.96
CA LEU A 94 -11.24 -8.48 7.55
C LEU A 94 -12.49 -8.59 6.68
N MET A 95 -13.54 -9.22 7.18
CA MET A 95 -14.81 -9.34 6.46
C MET A 95 -15.57 -8.02 6.44
N GLU A 96 -15.58 -7.27 7.54
CA GLU A 96 -16.15 -5.92 7.59
C GLU A 96 -15.46 -4.98 6.60
N LEU A 97 -14.13 -5.08 6.47
CA LEU A 97 -13.37 -4.35 5.46
C LEU A 97 -13.81 -4.70 4.03
N CYS A 98 -13.99 -6.00 3.76
CA CYS A 98 -14.47 -6.47 2.46
C CYS A 98 -15.92 -5.99 2.17
N ASP A 99 -16.79 -6.01 3.16
CA ASP A 99 -18.16 -5.52 3.02
C ASP A 99 -18.18 -4.03 2.69
N TRP A 100 -17.38 -3.24 3.40
CA TRP A 100 -17.21 -1.81 3.11
C TRP A 100 -16.69 -1.56 1.69
N VAL A 101 -15.74 -2.37 1.19
CA VAL A 101 -15.29 -2.27 -0.22
C VAL A 101 -16.44 -2.55 -1.18
N SER A 102 -17.26 -3.57 -0.90
CA SER A 102 -18.41 -3.89 -1.75
C SER A 102 -19.42 -2.75 -1.85
N GLU A 103 -19.50 -1.88 -0.87
CA GLU A 103 -20.36 -0.70 -0.81
C GLU A 103 -19.75 0.52 -1.52
N GLY A 104 -18.46 0.51 -1.84
CA GLY A 104 -17.79 1.59 -2.59
C GLY A 104 -16.43 2.01 -2.01
N GLY A 105 -15.96 1.36 -0.94
CA GLY A 105 -14.66 1.65 -0.34
C GLY A 105 -13.48 1.23 -1.22
N ASN A 106 -12.32 1.80 -0.97
CA ASN A 106 -11.06 1.48 -1.66
C ASN A 106 -10.02 1.00 -0.65
N VAL A 107 -9.46 -0.17 -0.90
CA VAL A 107 -8.40 -0.76 -0.06
C VAL A 107 -7.14 -0.97 -0.86
N LEU A 108 -6.00 -0.57 -0.31
CA LEU A 108 -4.67 -0.92 -0.78
C LEU A 108 -4.03 -1.89 0.22
N PHE A 109 -3.74 -3.12 -0.22
CA PHE A 109 -2.80 -4.00 0.45
C PHE A 109 -1.40 -3.71 -0.09
N ALA A 110 -0.55 -3.11 0.73
CA ALA A 110 0.75 -2.57 0.30
C ALA A 110 1.95 -3.43 0.68
N LEU A 111 1.72 -4.63 1.18
CA LEU A 111 2.75 -5.64 1.42
C LEU A 111 2.34 -6.96 0.79
N THR A 112 3.33 -7.75 0.40
CA THR A 112 3.11 -9.12 -0.07
C THR A 112 2.36 -9.92 1.00
N LEU A 113 1.17 -10.39 0.63
CA LEU A 113 0.32 -11.14 1.54
C LEU A 113 0.87 -12.54 1.77
N GLN A 114 1.07 -12.89 3.03
CA GLN A 114 1.37 -14.27 3.41
C GLN A 114 0.13 -15.14 3.24
N LYS A 115 0.33 -16.36 2.73
CA LYS A 115 -0.75 -17.32 2.58
C LYS A 115 -1.13 -17.92 3.92
N THR A 116 -2.24 -17.45 4.45
CA THR A 116 -2.86 -17.91 5.71
C THR A 116 -4.30 -18.35 5.45
N ALA A 117 -4.96 -18.90 6.44
CA ALA A 117 -6.40 -19.20 6.34
C ALA A 117 -7.21 -17.92 6.08
N TYR A 118 -6.82 -16.79 6.67
CA TYR A 118 -7.51 -15.50 6.49
C TYR A 118 -7.27 -14.91 5.09
N SER A 119 -6.04 -14.91 4.59
CA SER A 119 -5.77 -14.41 3.23
C SER A 119 -6.45 -15.27 2.16
N SER A 120 -6.54 -16.58 2.36
CA SER A 120 -7.21 -17.51 1.45
C SER A 120 -8.69 -17.21 1.29
N VAL A 121 -9.36 -16.72 2.34
CA VAL A 121 -10.79 -16.35 2.30
C VAL A 121 -11.06 -15.17 1.37
N ILE A 122 -10.09 -14.25 1.23
CA ILE A 122 -10.26 -13.03 0.44
C ILE A 122 -9.64 -13.12 -0.97
N GLU A 123 -8.90 -14.18 -1.30
CA GLU A 123 -8.19 -14.28 -2.60
C GLU A 123 -9.09 -13.98 -3.80
N GLN A 124 -10.30 -14.56 -3.85
CA GLN A 124 -11.24 -14.29 -4.95
C GLN A 124 -11.67 -12.82 -5.01
N LYS A 125 -11.82 -12.16 -3.86
CA LYS A 125 -12.18 -10.74 -3.79
C LYS A 125 -11.05 -9.85 -4.30
N LEU A 126 -9.81 -10.31 -4.20
CA LEU A 126 -8.62 -9.67 -4.76
C LEU A 126 -8.41 -9.96 -6.25
N GLY A 127 -9.28 -10.75 -6.87
CA GLY A 127 -9.15 -11.17 -8.26
C GLY A 127 -8.21 -12.35 -8.47
N ILE A 128 -7.79 -13.05 -7.42
CA ILE A 128 -6.88 -14.19 -7.50
C ILE A 128 -7.71 -15.47 -7.79
N VAL A 129 -7.41 -16.11 -8.90
CA VAL A 129 -8.01 -17.39 -9.29
C VAL A 129 -7.21 -18.56 -8.71
N SER A 130 -5.90 -18.46 -8.74
CA SER A 130 -5.00 -19.40 -8.10
C SER A 130 -3.73 -18.71 -7.63
N SER A 131 -3.14 -19.24 -6.59
CA SER A 131 -1.86 -18.78 -6.08
C SER A 131 -0.96 -19.97 -5.75
N GLY A 132 0.33 -19.77 -5.88
CA GLY A 132 1.32 -20.80 -5.64
C GLY A 132 2.65 -20.22 -5.22
N TYR A 133 3.55 -21.10 -4.81
CA TYR A 133 4.92 -20.71 -4.53
C TYR A 133 5.71 -20.64 -5.84
N ASP A 134 6.45 -19.56 -6.02
CA ASP A 134 7.38 -19.36 -7.13
C ASP A 134 8.72 -18.86 -6.59
N ASN A 135 9.79 -19.18 -7.28
CA ASN A 135 11.15 -18.83 -6.87
C ASN A 135 11.87 -18.14 -8.04
N THR A 136 11.20 -17.20 -8.68
CA THR A 136 11.75 -16.40 -9.77
C THR A 136 12.57 -15.25 -9.20
N LEU A 137 13.82 -15.10 -9.66
CA LEU A 137 14.62 -13.90 -9.35
C LEU A 137 13.95 -12.68 -9.99
N VAL A 138 13.60 -11.71 -9.17
CA VAL A 138 13.08 -10.41 -9.58
C VAL A 138 14.21 -9.40 -9.55
N ASP A 139 14.63 -8.92 -10.71
CA ASP A 139 15.67 -7.90 -10.88
C ASP A 139 15.14 -6.61 -11.50
N SER A 140 13.93 -6.66 -12.03
CA SER A 140 13.26 -5.51 -12.64
C SER A 140 11.75 -5.61 -12.50
N ILE A 141 11.07 -4.47 -12.63
CA ILE A 141 9.62 -4.37 -12.66
C ILE A 141 9.19 -3.74 -13.98
N TYR A 142 8.33 -4.44 -14.71
CA TYR A 142 7.67 -3.93 -15.89
C TYR A 142 6.38 -3.20 -15.49
N PHE A 143 6.26 -1.92 -15.85
CA PHE A 143 5.04 -1.15 -15.65
C PHE A 143 4.23 -1.10 -16.95
N GLU A 144 2.93 -1.34 -16.83
CA GLU A 144 2.03 -1.22 -17.97
C GLU A 144 2.00 0.24 -18.48
N PRO A 145 1.84 0.46 -19.81
CA PRO A 145 1.94 1.80 -20.41
C PRO A 145 0.98 2.83 -19.81
N GLU A 146 -0.19 2.37 -19.37
CA GLU A 146 -1.26 3.21 -18.84
C GLU A 146 -1.09 3.58 -17.36
N PHE A 147 -0.19 2.92 -16.65
CA PHE A 147 -0.05 3.07 -15.21
C PHE A 147 0.73 4.33 -14.82
N MET A 148 1.80 4.61 -15.54
CA MET A 148 2.68 5.74 -15.23
C MET A 148 3.30 6.33 -16.48
N LEU A 149 3.72 7.59 -16.39
CA LEU A 149 4.52 8.21 -17.43
C LEU A 149 5.85 7.46 -17.59
N GLY A 150 6.13 7.00 -18.79
CA GLY A 150 7.29 6.15 -19.08
C GLY A 150 6.99 4.65 -18.93
N GLY A 151 5.75 4.24 -18.69
CA GLY A 151 5.35 2.83 -18.71
C GLY A 151 5.59 2.17 -20.08
N GLY A 152 5.37 0.85 -20.14
CA GLY A 152 5.64 0.04 -21.31
C GLY A 152 7.07 -0.52 -21.37
N GLN A 153 7.81 -0.44 -20.27
CA GLN A 153 9.17 -0.96 -20.15
C GLN A 153 9.47 -1.45 -18.73
N ALA A 154 10.51 -2.26 -18.59
CA ALA A 154 11.00 -2.72 -17.29
C ALA A 154 12.06 -1.75 -16.74
N TYR A 155 12.02 -1.57 -15.43
CA TYR A 155 12.98 -0.78 -14.66
C TYR A 155 13.70 -1.69 -13.69
N ALA A 156 15.03 -1.64 -13.69
CA ALA A 156 15.85 -2.38 -12.74
C ALA A 156 15.56 -1.92 -11.30
N ILE A 157 15.52 -2.86 -10.38
CA ILE A 157 15.42 -2.57 -8.94
C ILE A 157 16.81 -2.59 -8.30
N THR A 158 16.96 -1.86 -7.20
CA THR A 158 18.26 -1.72 -6.53
C THR A 158 18.65 -3.02 -5.83
N ASP A 159 17.69 -3.68 -5.21
CA ASP A 159 17.89 -4.89 -4.42
C ASP A 159 17.05 -6.03 -5.02
N PRO A 160 17.62 -6.84 -5.94
CA PRO A 160 16.94 -8.02 -6.46
C PRO A 160 16.56 -9.01 -5.36
N TYR A 161 15.41 -9.65 -5.52
CA TYR A 161 14.89 -10.61 -4.54
C TYR A 161 14.28 -11.83 -5.23
N ASP A 162 14.11 -12.93 -4.49
CA ASP A 162 13.40 -14.09 -4.96
C ASP A 162 11.90 -13.96 -4.68
N SER A 163 11.09 -14.00 -5.73
CA SER A 163 9.63 -14.01 -5.59
C SER A 163 9.18 -15.27 -4.85
N ALA A 164 8.34 -15.10 -3.86
CA ALA A 164 7.82 -16.22 -3.07
C ALA A 164 6.36 -16.56 -3.41
N TRP A 165 5.65 -15.68 -4.05
CA TRP A 165 4.21 -15.85 -4.28
C TRP A 165 3.81 -15.43 -5.69
N ALA A 166 3.49 -16.42 -6.52
CA ALA A 166 2.94 -16.24 -7.85
C ALA A 166 1.41 -16.32 -7.83
N VAL A 167 0.76 -15.44 -8.57
CA VAL A 167 -0.70 -15.39 -8.67
C VAL A 167 -1.16 -15.47 -10.11
N GLN A 168 -2.28 -16.16 -10.33
CA GLN A 168 -3.07 -16.06 -11.55
C GLN A 168 -4.31 -15.23 -11.25
N LEU A 169 -4.52 -14.19 -12.03
CA LEU A 169 -5.63 -13.26 -11.84
C LEU A 169 -6.78 -13.58 -12.79
N SER A 170 -7.99 -13.21 -12.37
CA SER A 170 -9.16 -13.25 -13.23
C SER A 170 -9.03 -12.23 -14.37
N GLU A 171 -9.75 -12.46 -15.46
CA GLU A 171 -9.78 -11.58 -16.63
C GLU A 171 -10.27 -10.15 -16.30
N ASN A 172 -11.01 -10.02 -15.20
CA ASN A 172 -11.54 -8.72 -14.76
C ASN A 172 -10.52 -7.90 -13.92
N ALA A 173 -9.45 -8.52 -13.47
CA ALA A 173 -8.41 -7.81 -12.73
C ALA A 173 -7.55 -6.98 -13.70
N LYS A 174 -7.27 -5.74 -13.32
CA LYS A 174 -6.41 -4.84 -14.08
C LYS A 174 -5.00 -4.86 -13.51
N VAL A 175 -4.04 -5.32 -14.32
CA VAL A 175 -2.62 -5.38 -13.92
C VAL A 175 -1.94 -4.05 -14.26
N TYR A 176 -1.17 -3.53 -13.33
CA TYR A 176 -0.39 -2.30 -13.48
C TYR A 176 1.11 -2.56 -13.60
N ALA A 177 1.60 -3.59 -12.92
CA ALA A 177 3.01 -3.95 -12.96
C ALA A 177 3.22 -5.47 -12.91
N ARG A 178 4.33 -5.90 -13.51
CA ARG A 178 4.71 -7.30 -13.65
C ARG A 178 6.18 -7.50 -13.32
N VAL A 179 6.51 -8.70 -12.91
CA VAL A 179 7.89 -9.12 -12.66
C VAL A 179 8.67 -9.16 -13.97
N ASN A 180 9.82 -8.53 -14.01
CA ASN A 180 10.86 -8.55 -15.02
C ASN A 180 10.44 -8.09 -16.43
N GLU A 181 9.30 -8.54 -16.95
CA GLU A 181 8.92 -8.35 -18.35
C GLU A 181 7.41 -8.22 -18.56
N LYS A 182 7.01 -7.82 -19.77
CA LYS A 182 5.61 -7.61 -20.17
C LYS A 182 4.69 -8.81 -19.88
N ASN A 183 5.18 -10.02 -19.95
CA ASN A 183 4.43 -11.24 -19.73
C ASN A 183 4.76 -11.88 -18.36
N GLY A 184 5.47 -11.17 -17.50
CA GLY A 184 5.82 -11.63 -16.17
C GLY A 184 4.63 -11.74 -15.23
N GLN A 185 4.87 -12.33 -14.07
CA GLN A 185 3.86 -12.47 -13.00
C GLN A 185 3.34 -11.10 -12.59
N PRO A 186 2.02 -10.95 -12.35
CA PRO A 186 1.47 -9.73 -11.79
C PRO A 186 2.08 -9.42 -10.43
N VAL A 187 2.44 -8.16 -10.22
CA VAL A 187 3.00 -7.67 -8.95
C VAL A 187 2.18 -6.53 -8.37
N ILE A 188 1.59 -5.68 -9.21
CA ILE A 188 0.63 -4.65 -8.79
C ILE A 188 -0.62 -4.78 -9.66
N TRP A 189 -1.77 -4.90 -9.02
CA TRP A 189 -3.05 -5.00 -9.73
C TRP A 189 -4.20 -4.41 -8.93
N GLU A 190 -5.31 -4.15 -9.60
CA GLU A 190 -6.57 -3.85 -8.95
C GLU A 190 -7.66 -4.85 -9.36
N ASN A 191 -8.59 -5.09 -8.46
CA ASN A 191 -9.80 -5.85 -8.73
C ASN A 191 -11.01 -5.12 -8.18
N GLN A 192 -12.01 -4.91 -9.02
CA GLN A 192 -13.29 -4.37 -8.59
C GLN A 192 -14.04 -5.41 -7.78
N TYR A 193 -14.55 -5.01 -6.63
CA TYR A 193 -15.39 -5.83 -5.76
C TYR A 193 -16.63 -5.04 -5.34
N GLY A 194 -17.80 -5.44 -5.82
CA GLY A 194 -19.02 -4.66 -5.67
C GLY A 194 -18.86 -3.28 -6.32
N LYS A 195 -19.08 -2.22 -5.55
CA LYS A 195 -18.96 -0.83 -6.00
C LYS A 195 -17.56 -0.23 -5.76
N GLY A 196 -16.74 -0.89 -4.95
CA GLY A 196 -15.39 -0.46 -4.64
C GLY A 196 -14.33 -1.33 -5.29
N LYS A 197 -13.10 -1.21 -4.82
CA LYS A 197 -11.98 -1.96 -5.36
C LYS A 197 -10.91 -2.27 -4.32
N PHE A 198 -10.21 -3.36 -4.58
CA PHE A 198 -8.94 -3.70 -3.95
C PHE A 198 -7.79 -3.38 -4.90
N VAL A 199 -6.75 -2.75 -4.38
CA VAL A 199 -5.45 -2.65 -5.03
C VAL A 199 -4.47 -3.50 -4.22
N VAL A 200 -3.71 -4.32 -4.89
CA VAL A 200 -2.71 -5.19 -4.25
C VAL A 200 -1.34 -4.82 -4.80
N ASP A 201 -0.44 -4.50 -3.90
CA ASP A 201 0.98 -4.36 -4.16
C ASP A 201 1.70 -5.57 -3.56
N ASN A 202 2.09 -6.49 -4.43
CA ASN A 202 2.77 -7.73 -4.07
C ASN A 202 4.29 -7.61 -4.26
N PHE A 203 4.78 -6.41 -4.26
CA PHE A 203 6.19 -6.07 -4.34
C PHE A 203 6.77 -6.05 -2.93
N GLY A 204 7.45 -7.12 -2.56
CA GLY A 204 7.93 -7.36 -1.21
C GLY A 204 9.38 -7.00 -0.96
#